data_10e6d9794425cb0869bf342ddfa1e759
#
_entry.id   10e6d9794425cb0869bf342ddfa1e759
#
_cell.length_a   1.000
_cell.length_b   1.000
_cell.length_c   1.000
_cell.angle_alpha   90.00
_cell.angle_beta   90.00
_cell.angle_gamma   90.00
#
_symmetry.space_group_name_H-M   'P 1'
#
loop_
_entity.id
_entity.type
_entity.pdbx_description
1 polymer ?
#
loop_
_entity_poly.entity_id
_entity_poly.type
_entity_poly.pdbx_seq_one_letter_code
_entity_poly.pdbx_strand_id
1 'polypeptide(L)'
;MLRAFSRALAPALLVVVSVSAADGPVIKFTDVKLKNGLRVIVSEDHSAPTFSIAVTYNVGSADEKARRTGFAHLFEHMMFKGSENVGPGEHFNLIFNNGGNMNGTTNQDRTLYFETLPANQLDLALFLESDRMKSLDINKANLDNQRNAVQEERRLGLDNQPYGKTYERVGEQAYDNPAYKHSVIGSMEDLSAASVDDVATFFKTYYAPNNAVLSLVGDFDTKKTMTLIEKYFGTIARQPQPKRPDLTEPPHTAERRSTIDDPLARLAQVDIAYITPQAGSPDFDALDVVSWVLSNGRSSRLNQVVVREKQLAVFASAGNPDKRGPGLFQVSAQVAPGKNPADVEAALLDEIEKVKNGPIHDWEIEKAHNNGVRTQAAALTSTLQRAIQLGEYALYYDNPNMVNTRAQNYMKITAADVQRVAKKYLTKENRSVVTTMPPKPGTPAPKGGQQ
;
A
#
# COMPACT_ATOMS: atom_id res chain seq x y z
N MET A 1 -78.32 -22.72 12.11
CA MET A 1 -77.59 -22.88 10.82
C MET A 1 -76.26 -22.14 10.91
N LEU A 2 -75.19 -22.81 11.35
CA LEU A 2 -73.80 -22.24 11.34
C LEU A 2 -73.15 -22.73 10.10
N ARG A 3 -72.74 -21.79 9.28
CA ARG A 3 -71.85 -22.08 8.12
C ARG A 3 -70.38 -21.98 8.55
N ALA A 4 -69.66 -23.11 8.51
CA ALA A 4 -68.23 -23.18 8.69
C ALA A 4 -67.52 -22.68 7.40
N PHE A 5 -66.65 -21.65 7.52
CA PHE A 5 -65.75 -21.22 6.48
C PHE A 5 -64.42 -21.95 6.65
N SER A 6 -64.14 -22.92 5.77
CA SER A 6 -62.83 -23.52 5.63
C SER A 6 -61.90 -22.54 4.91
N ARG A 7 -60.88 -22.01 5.58
CA ARG A 7 -59.78 -21.29 4.95
C ARG A 7 -58.70 -22.31 4.50
N ALA A 8 -58.59 -22.51 3.21
CA ALA A 8 -57.48 -23.24 2.65
C ALA A 8 -56.21 -22.36 2.71
N LEU A 9 -55.19 -22.77 3.48
CA LEU A 9 -53.85 -22.21 3.43
C LEU A 9 -53.15 -22.78 2.18
N ALA A 10 -52.85 -21.93 1.20
CA ALA A 10 -51.94 -22.29 0.11
C ALA A 10 -50.49 -22.24 0.62
N PRO A 11 -49.67 -23.25 0.36
CA PRO A 11 -48.26 -23.20 0.72
C PRO A 11 -47.54 -22.17 -0.18
N ALA A 12 -46.96 -21.13 0.44
CA ALA A 12 -46.06 -20.22 -0.24
C ALA A 12 -44.76 -20.97 -0.58
N LEU A 13 -44.53 -21.22 -1.86
CA LEU A 13 -43.30 -21.77 -2.36
C LEU A 13 -42.20 -20.68 -2.23
N LEU A 14 -41.32 -20.80 -1.24
CA LEU A 14 -40.14 -19.97 -1.14
C LEU A 14 -39.18 -20.39 -2.27
N VAL A 15 -39.18 -19.64 -3.36
CA VAL A 15 -38.11 -19.77 -4.38
C VAL A 15 -36.85 -19.13 -3.81
N VAL A 16 -35.94 -19.94 -3.30
CA VAL A 16 -34.58 -19.52 -2.98
C VAL A 16 -33.89 -19.30 -4.32
N VAL A 17 -33.88 -18.06 -4.80
CA VAL A 17 -33.00 -17.64 -5.89
C VAL A 17 -31.59 -17.63 -5.31
N SER A 18 -30.83 -18.67 -5.58
CA SER A 18 -29.39 -18.66 -5.39
C SER A 18 -28.84 -17.61 -6.36
N VAL A 19 -28.58 -16.40 -5.87
CA VAL A 19 -27.76 -15.43 -6.60
C VAL A 19 -26.36 -16.02 -6.61
N SER A 20 -26.03 -16.75 -7.67
CA SER A 20 -24.63 -17.03 -8.00
C SER A 20 -23.94 -15.67 -8.03
N ALA A 21 -22.88 -15.49 -7.25
CA ALA A 21 -22.04 -14.32 -7.37
C ALA A 21 -21.61 -14.24 -8.83
N ALA A 22 -22.26 -13.35 -9.60
CA ALA A 22 -21.91 -13.16 -10.99
C ALA A 22 -20.42 -12.80 -11.02
N ASP A 23 -19.63 -13.48 -11.82
CA ASP A 23 -18.28 -13.08 -12.12
C ASP A 23 -18.33 -11.59 -12.47
N GLY A 24 -17.62 -10.76 -11.69
CA GLY A 24 -17.57 -9.33 -11.95
C GLY A 24 -17.08 -9.06 -13.37
N PRO A 25 -17.26 -7.85 -13.91
CA PRO A 25 -16.83 -7.53 -15.26
C PRO A 25 -15.34 -7.81 -15.41
N VAL A 26 -14.98 -8.65 -16.39
CA VAL A 26 -13.58 -8.96 -16.71
C VAL A 26 -12.93 -7.73 -17.32
N ILE A 27 -11.87 -7.24 -16.71
CA ILE A 27 -11.04 -6.15 -17.23
C ILE A 27 -10.21 -6.69 -18.39
N LYS A 28 -10.52 -6.21 -19.59
CA LYS A 28 -9.75 -6.52 -20.80
C LYS A 28 -8.61 -5.53 -20.93
N PHE A 29 -7.43 -6.00 -21.26
CA PHE A 29 -6.26 -5.16 -21.47
C PHE A 29 -5.33 -5.74 -22.53
N THR A 30 -4.51 -4.89 -23.13
CA THR A 30 -3.39 -5.25 -23.99
C THR A 30 -2.11 -5.06 -23.20
N ASP A 31 -1.22 -6.04 -23.19
CA ASP A 31 0.05 -6.04 -22.46
C ASP A 31 1.17 -6.29 -23.46
N VAL A 32 2.02 -5.30 -23.69
CA VAL A 32 3.12 -5.35 -24.66
C VAL A 32 4.41 -4.78 -24.05
N LYS A 33 5.55 -5.18 -24.63
CA LYS A 33 6.86 -4.65 -24.26
C LYS A 33 7.48 -3.95 -25.47
N LEU A 34 7.81 -2.66 -25.33
CA LEU A 34 8.48 -1.90 -26.38
C LEU A 34 9.93 -2.37 -26.56
N LYS A 35 10.56 -2.00 -27.67
CA LYS A 35 11.95 -2.38 -27.99
C LYS A 35 12.95 -1.91 -26.94
N ASN A 36 12.71 -0.77 -26.32
CA ASN A 36 13.54 -0.24 -25.24
C ASN A 36 13.28 -0.90 -23.87
N GLY A 37 12.31 -1.81 -23.80
CA GLY A 37 12.01 -2.60 -22.60
C GLY A 37 10.89 -2.06 -21.73
N LEU A 38 10.29 -0.91 -22.04
CA LEU A 38 9.11 -0.41 -21.35
C LEU A 38 7.94 -1.39 -21.52
N ARG A 39 7.37 -1.85 -20.41
CA ARG A 39 6.12 -2.61 -20.43
C ARG A 39 4.96 -1.65 -20.46
N VAL A 40 4.03 -1.86 -21.38
CA VAL A 40 2.87 -1.01 -21.60
C VAL A 40 1.61 -1.84 -21.47
N ILE A 41 0.69 -1.41 -20.60
CA ILE A 41 -0.59 -2.08 -20.36
C ILE A 41 -1.69 -1.05 -20.62
N VAL A 42 -2.55 -1.32 -21.58
CA VAL A 42 -3.67 -0.42 -21.96
C VAL A 42 -5.00 -1.14 -21.84
N SER A 43 -6.00 -0.46 -21.28
CA SER A 43 -7.37 -0.98 -21.10
C SER A 43 -8.38 0.10 -21.46
N GLU A 44 -9.13 -0.10 -22.56
CA GLU A 44 -10.17 0.83 -22.98
C GLU A 44 -11.39 0.77 -22.04
N ASP A 45 -11.89 1.95 -21.69
CA ASP A 45 -13.15 2.13 -20.96
C ASP A 45 -13.82 3.45 -21.39
N HIS A 46 -14.87 3.32 -22.18
CA HIS A 46 -15.63 4.45 -22.73
C HIS A 46 -16.81 4.88 -21.83
N SER A 47 -16.82 4.47 -20.56
CA SER A 47 -17.91 4.82 -19.63
C SER A 47 -17.91 6.31 -19.21
N ALA A 48 -16.77 6.97 -19.31
CA ALA A 48 -16.60 8.39 -19.07
C ALA A 48 -15.52 8.97 -20.01
N PRO A 49 -15.63 10.25 -20.43
CA PRO A 49 -14.66 10.87 -21.35
C PRO A 49 -13.36 11.26 -20.64
N THR A 50 -12.77 10.34 -19.88
CA THR A 50 -11.55 10.54 -19.10
C THR A 50 -10.64 9.32 -19.22
N PHE A 51 -9.36 9.52 -18.97
CA PHE A 51 -8.40 8.42 -18.79
C PHE A 51 -7.52 8.66 -17.57
N SER A 52 -6.92 7.57 -17.09
CA SER A 52 -5.86 7.63 -16.08
C SER A 52 -4.61 6.92 -16.60
N ILE A 53 -3.47 7.55 -16.38
CA ILE A 53 -2.14 7.02 -16.67
C ILE A 53 -1.39 6.80 -15.36
N ALA A 54 -0.67 5.69 -15.25
CA ALA A 54 0.18 5.38 -14.12
C ALA A 54 1.53 4.85 -14.63
N VAL A 55 2.63 5.49 -14.22
CA VAL A 55 3.98 5.04 -14.50
C VAL A 55 4.60 4.53 -13.21
N THR A 56 4.75 3.20 -13.13
CA THR A 56 5.27 2.51 -11.95
C THR A 56 6.73 2.14 -12.18
N TYR A 57 7.63 2.82 -11.49
CA TYR A 57 9.06 2.50 -11.51
C TYR A 57 9.40 1.44 -10.47
N ASN A 58 10.18 0.45 -10.88
CA ASN A 58 10.65 -0.62 -10.02
C ASN A 58 11.84 -0.14 -9.18
N VAL A 59 11.57 0.80 -8.29
CA VAL A 59 12.51 1.35 -7.30
C VAL A 59 11.71 1.92 -6.13
N GLY A 60 12.11 1.58 -4.93
CA GLY A 60 11.56 2.10 -3.68
C GLY A 60 12.65 2.22 -2.62
N SER A 61 12.27 2.46 -1.36
CA SER A 61 13.27 2.61 -0.32
C SER A 61 14.10 1.34 -0.06
N ALA A 62 13.59 0.17 -0.42
CA ALA A 62 14.35 -1.08 -0.33
C ALA A 62 15.59 -1.13 -1.25
N ASP A 63 15.61 -0.33 -2.32
CA ASP A 63 16.74 -0.25 -3.26
C ASP A 63 17.81 0.78 -2.82
N GLU A 64 17.60 1.46 -1.69
CA GLU A 64 18.49 2.50 -1.17
C GLU A 64 19.78 1.91 -0.57
N LYS A 65 20.85 2.68 -0.66
CA LYS A 65 22.14 2.31 -0.05
C LYS A 65 22.16 2.74 1.41
N ALA A 66 22.97 2.06 2.21
CA ALA A 66 23.25 2.50 3.58
C ALA A 66 23.71 3.96 3.62
N ARG A 67 23.22 4.75 4.55
CA ARG A 67 23.45 6.19 4.70
C ARG A 67 22.94 7.04 3.51
N ARG A 68 21.93 6.54 2.81
CA ARG A 68 21.20 7.22 1.75
C ARG A 68 19.70 6.87 1.81
N THR A 69 19.16 6.81 3.04
CA THR A 69 17.73 6.56 3.27
C THR A 69 16.91 7.80 2.92
N GLY A 70 15.71 7.59 2.37
CA GLY A 70 14.81 8.64 1.90
C GLY A 70 15.06 9.10 0.47
N PHE A 71 16.03 8.50 -0.24
CA PHE A 71 16.38 8.90 -1.62
C PHE A 71 15.27 8.58 -2.62
N ALA A 72 14.60 7.45 -2.49
CA ALA A 72 13.47 7.10 -3.38
C ALA A 72 12.33 8.11 -3.25
N HIS A 73 12.02 8.54 -2.03
CA HIS A 73 11.00 9.54 -1.76
C HIS A 73 11.45 10.96 -2.17
N LEU A 74 12.68 11.36 -1.85
CA LEU A 74 13.26 12.61 -2.33
C LEU A 74 13.22 12.68 -3.86
N PHE A 75 13.47 11.54 -4.52
CA PHE A 75 13.44 11.47 -5.97
C PHE A 75 12.02 11.58 -6.53
N GLU A 76 11.01 11.05 -5.84
CA GLU A 76 9.60 11.29 -6.18
C GLU A 76 9.33 12.79 -6.31
N HIS A 77 9.78 13.60 -5.33
CA HIS A 77 9.65 15.05 -5.35
C HIS A 77 10.44 15.71 -6.49
N MET A 78 11.64 15.22 -6.76
CA MET A 78 12.50 15.76 -7.83
C MET A 78 11.86 15.63 -9.21
N MET A 79 11.08 14.58 -9.46
CA MET A 79 10.41 14.33 -10.75
C MET A 79 9.36 15.39 -11.14
N PHE A 80 9.02 16.30 -10.23
CA PHE A 80 8.13 17.43 -10.49
C PHE A 80 8.86 18.78 -10.66
N LYS A 81 10.20 18.77 -10.66
CA LYS A 81 11.01 20.00 -10.69
C LYS A 81 11.53 20.40 -12.06
N GLY A 82 10.94 19.84 -13.09
CA GLY A 82 11.25 20.18 -14.45
C GLY A 82 12.07 19.14 -15.19
N SER A 83 12.05 19.25 -16.50
CA SER A 83 12.69 18.38 -17.46
C SER A 83 13.22 19.22 -18.65
N GLU A 84 13.65 18.61 -19.73
CA GLU A 84 14.20 19.32 -20.90
C GLU A 84 13.23 20.35 -21.49
N ASN A 85 11.93 20.02 -21.53
CA ASN A 85 10.90 20.83 -22.19
C ASN A 85 9.82 21.38 -21.23
N VAL A 86 9.90 21.07 -19.93
CA VAL A 86 8.91 21.45 -18.92
C VAL A 86 9.61 22.11 -17.75
N GLY A 87 9.26 23.35 -17.44
CA GLY A 87 9.86 24.12 -16.36
C GLY A 87 9.50 23.61 -14.94
N PRO A 88 10.22 24.08 -13.91
CA PRO A 88 9.96 23.70 -12.53
C PRO A 88 8.51 24.01 -12.09
N GLY A 89 7.75 22.99 -11.69
CA GLY A 89 6.35 23.12 -11.29
C GLY A 89 5.34 23.29 -12.43
N GLU A 90 5.81 23.45 -13.67
CA GLU A 90 4.94 23.60 -14.84
C GLU A 90 4.11 22.36 -15.12
N HIS A 91 4.64 21.18 -14.81
CA HIS A 91 3.92 19.91 -14.92
C HIS A 91 2.57 19.96 -14.17
N PHE A 92 2.55 20.42 -12.93
CA PHE A 92 1.31 20.60 -12.14
C PHE A 92 0.35 21.56 -12.82
N ASN A 93 0.85 22.70 -13.29
CA ASN A 93 0.03 23.72 -13.94
C ASN A 93 -0.59 23.20 -15.24
N LEU A 94 0.17 22.47 -16.05
CA LEU A 94 -0.33 21.88 -17.28
C LEU A 94 -1.43 20.86 -17.02
N ILE A 95 -1.29 19.99 -16.02
CA ILE A 95 -2.32 19.02 -15.67
C ILE A 95 -3.57 19.71 -15.12
N PHE A 96 -3.43 20.59 -14.11
CA PHE A 96 -4.60 21.22 -13.47
C PHE A 96 -5.35 22.16 -14.40
N ASN A 97 -4.65 22.97 -15.22
CA ASN A 97 -5.28 23.87 -16.17
C ASN A 97 -6.02 23.15 -17.31
N ASN A 98 -5.69 21.87 -17.55
CA ASN A 98 -6.37 21.02 -18.52
C ASN A 98 -7.41 20.08 -17.88
N GLY A 99 -7.85 20.37 -16.65
CA GLY A 99 -8.94 19.67 -15.97
C GLY A 99 -8.54 18.33 -15.37
N GLY A 100 -7.25 18.07 -15.23
CA GLY A 100 -6.72 16.85 -14.64
C GLY A 100 -6.38 16.98 -13.15
N ASN A 101 -5.98 15.87 -12.58
CA ASN A 101 -5.32 15.77 -11.29
C ASN A 101 -4.15 14.80 -11.39
N MET A 102 -3.18 14.93 -10.49
CA MET A 102 -1.99 14.11 -10.48
C MET A 102 -1.41 13.96 -9.08
N ASN A 103 -0.61 12.90 -8.87
CA ASN A 103 0.21 12.75 -7.67
C ASN A 103 1.37 11.77 -7.93
N GLY A 104 2.27 11.66 -6.95
CA GLY A 104 3.27 10.61 -6.82
C GLY A 104 3.14 9.89 -5.50
N THR A 105 3.63 8.66 -5.41
CA THR A 105 3.76 7.91 -4.15
C THR A 105 4.95 6.98 -4.20
N THR A 106 5.69 6.91 -3.09
CA THR A 106 6.79 5.98 -2.90
C THR A 106 6.47 5.03 -1.75
N ASN A 107 6.78 3.75 -1.93
CA ASN A 107 6.81 2.78 -0.85
C ASN A 107 8.17 2.05 -0.83
N GLN A 108 8.28 0.97 -0.09
CA GLN A 108 9.53 0.23 -0.03
C GLN A 108 9.92 -0.41 -1.37
N ASP A 109 8.96 -0.71 -2.25
CA ASP A 109 9.17 -1.56 -3.42
C ASP A 109 9.03 -0.85 -4.76
N ARG A 110 8.36 0.32 -4.80
CA ARG A 110 8.12 1.06 -6.04
C ARG A 110 7.97 2.57 -5.80
N THR A 111 8.20 3.35 -6.87
CA THR A 111 7.78 4.74 -6.99
C THR A 111 6.79 4.85 -8.15
N LEU A 112 5.66 5.50 -7.91
CA LEU A 112 4.53 5.56 -8.82
C LEU A 112 4.14 7.01 -9.06
N TYR A 113 3.98 7.40 -10.32
CA TYR A 113 3.38 8.66 -10.73
C TYR A 113 2.10 8.38 -11.48
N PHE A 114 1.07 9.18 -11.25
CA PHE A 114 -0.22 8.96 -11.88
C PHE A 114 -0.98 10.26 -12.10
N GLU A 115 -1.77 10.25 -13.16
CA GLU A 115 -2.58 11.38 -13.59
C GLU A 115 -3.93 10.88 -14.09
N THR A 116 -4.96 11.72 -13.92
CA THR A 116 -6.28 11.51 -14.53
C THR A 116 -6.67 12.79 -15.25
N LEU A 117 -7.00 12.70 -16.54
CA LEU A 117 -7.35 13.84 -17.39
C LEU A 117 -8.56 13.54 -18.27
N PRO A 118 -9.19 14.59 -18.87
CA PRO A 118 -10.12 14.43 -19.97
C PRO A 118 -9.48 13.71 -21.17
N ALA A 119 -10.25 12.90 -21.89
CA ALA A 119 -9.77 12.05 -22.99
C ALA A 119 -8.99 12.80 -24.09
N ASN A 120 -9.36 14.05 -24.35
CA ASN A 120 -8.69 14.90 -25.34
C ASN A 120 -7.29 15.38 -24.93
N GLN A 121 -6.85 15.13 -23.70
CA GLN A 121 -5.53 15.50 -23.17
C GLN A 121 -4.52 14.34 -23.17
N LEU A 122 -4.81 13.24 -23.85
CA LEU A 122 -3.95 12.06 -23.88
C LEU A 122 -2.54 12.36 -24.41
N ASP A 123 -2.43 13.17 -25.46
CA ASP A 123 -1.14 13.56 -26.06
C ASP A 123 -0.29 14.36 -25.05
N LEU A 124 -0.92 15.27 -24.30
CA LEU A 124 -0.26 16.05 -23.23
C LEU A 124 0.29 15.13 -22.13
N ALA A 125 -0.51 14.23 -21.60
CA ALA A 125 -0.07 13.34 -20.53
C ALA A 125 1.09 12.42 -20.97
N LEU A 126 1.01 11.84 -22.17
CA LEU A 126 2.09 11.02 -22.72
C LEU A 126 3.37 11.83 -22.96
N PHE A 127 3.24 13.08 -23.41
CA PHE A 127 4.37 13.99 -23.53
C PHE A 127 5.04 14.25 -22.19
N LEU A 128 4.27 14.66 -21.17
CA LEU A 128 4.78 15.01 -19.85
C LEU A 128 5.51 13.83 -19.17
N GLU A 129 4.88 12.65 -19.19
CA GLU A 129 5.46 11.44 -18.61
C GLU A 129 6.73 10.98 -19.34
N SER A 130 6.76 11.08 -20.66
CA SER A 130 7.95 10.70 -21.46
C SER A 130 9.09 11.70 -21.29
N ASP A 131 8.78 12.99 -21.19
CA ASP A 131 9.80 14.04 -21.07
C ASP A 131 10.53 13.91 -19.73
N ARG A 132 9.82 13.75 -18.61
CA ARG A 132 10.45 13.53 -17.30
C ARG A 132 11.14 12.17 -17.16
N MET A 133 10.71 11.13 -17.91
CA MET A 133 11.43 9.85 -17.97
C MET A 133 12.75 9.96 -18.73
N LYS A 134 12.77 10.77 -19.80
CA LYS A 134 13.95 10.98 -20.65
C LYS A 134 14.98 11.90 -20.01
N SER A 135 14.52 12.98 -19.38
CA SER A 135 15.38 14.05 -18.88
C SER A 135 14.76 14.66 -17.62
N LEU A 136 15.60 14.94 -16.64
CA LEU A 136 15.17 15.60 -15.42
C LEU A 136 16.13 16.75 -15.12
N ASP A 137 15.60 17.91 -14.70
CA ASP A 137 16.41 19.08 -14.34
C ASP A 137 17.02 18.88 -12.94
N ILE A 138 18.10 18.11 -12.88
CA ILE A 138 18.85 17.80 -11.66
C ILE A 138 19.92 18.85 -11.46
N ASN A 139 19.63 19.82 -10.61
CA ASN A 139 20.56 20.88 -10.24
C ASN A 139 20.52 21.14 -8.72
N LYS A 140 21.49 21.93 -8.23
CA LYS A 140 21.60 22.24 -6.80
C LYS A 140 20.37 22.96 -6.24
N ALA A 141 19.77 23.89 -6.99
CA ALA A 141 18.64 24.66 -6.54
C ALA A 141 17.38 23.77 -6.36
N ASN A 142 17.10 22.89 -7.33
CA ASN A 142 16.01 21.94 -7.28
C ASN A 142 16.21 20.93 -6.13
N LEU A 143 17.44 20.40 -5.97
CA LEU A 143 17.75 19.48 -4.88
C LEU A 143 17.57 20.13 -3.51
N ASP A 144 18.13 21.32 -3.30
CA ASP A 144 18.04 22.01 -2.00
C ASP A 144 16.56 22.34 -1.67
N ASN A 145 15.78 22.75 -2.66
CA ASN A 145 14.35 23.03 -2.51
C ASN A 145 13.60 21.75 -2.10
N GLN A 146 13.81 20.62 -2.78
CA GLN A 146 13.09 19.39 -2.47
C GLN A 146 13.59 18.69 -1.21
N ARG A 147 14.89 18.77 -0.91
CA ARG A 147 15.43 18.33 0.38
C ARG A 147 14.72 19.01 1.53
N ASN A 148 14.60 20.34 1.47
CA ASN A 148 13.92 21.11 2.52
C ASN A 148 12.44 20.71 2.64
N ALA A 149 11.75 20.49 1.49
CA ALA A 149 10.35 20.05 1.48
C ALA A 149 10.18 18.67 2.13
N VAL A 150 11.01 17.68 1.79
CA VAL A 150 10.97 16.33 2.36
C VAL A 150 11.35 16.34 3.84
N GLN A 151 12.32 17.16 4.25
CA GLN A 151 12.67 17.32 5.66
C GLN A 151 11.53 17.94 6.48
N GLU A 152 10.81 18.91 5.89
CA GLU A 152 9.64 19.50 6.55
C GLU A 152 8.48 18.52 6.60
N GLU A 153 8.25 17.75 5.53
CA GLU A 153 7.26 16.68 5.52
C GLU A 153 7.56 15.63 6.60
N ARG A 154 8.83 15.23 6.77
CA ARG A 154 9.23 14.32 7.84
C ARG A 154 8.91 14.93 9.20
N ARG A 155 9.22 16.22 9.42
CA ARG A 155 8.88 16.89 10.69
C ARG A 155 7.39 16.89 10.95
N LEU A 156 6.58 17.27 9.95
CA LEU A 156 5.14 17.39 10.09
C LEU A 156 4.41 16.04 10.11
N GLY A 157 4.86 15.08 9.30
CA GLY A 157 4.19 13.78 9.11
C GLY A 157 4.68 12.69 10.07
N LEU A 158 5.85 12.84 10.65
CA LEU A 158 6.45 11.79 11.48
C LEU A 158 6.96 12.32 12.82
N ASP A 159 7.94 13.24 12.80
CA ASP A 159 8.66 13.64 14.02
C ASP A 159 7.76 14.41 15.00
N ASN A 160 6.82 15.21 14.50
CA ASN A 160 5.83 15.99 15.26
C ASN A 160 4.46 15.34 15.37
N GLN A 161 4.33 14.07 14.97
CA GLN A 161 3.08 13.31 15.11
C GLN A 161 3.13 12.34 16.29
N PRO A 162 2.05 12.23 17.07
CA PRO A 162 1.92 11.14 18.03
C PRO A 162 2.12 9.79 17.34
N TYR A 163 2.89 8.91 17.95
CA TYR A 163 3.19 7.57 17.45
C TYR A 163 4.03 7.51 16.16
N GLY A 164 4.55 8.64 15.64
CA GLY A 164 5.42 8.64 14.47
C GLY A 164 6.67 7.77 14.68
N LYS A 165 7.33 7.92 15.82
CA LYS A 165 8.49 7.09 16.21
C LYS A 165 8.13 5.61 16.39
N THR A 166 6.89 5.31 16.76
CA THR A 166 6.40 3.93 16.86
C THR A 166 6.42 3.24 15.51
N TYR A 167 5.96 3.93 14.47
CA TYR A 167 5.97 3.41 13.11
C TYR A 167 7.38 3.01 12.66
N GLU A 168 8.38 3.86 12.87
CA GLU A 168 9.78 3.54 12.55
C GLU A 168 10.30 2.39 13.43
N ARG A 169 10.05 2.43 14.73
CA ARG A 169 10.52 1.40 15.68
C ARG A 169 9.98 0.02 15.37
N VAL A 170 8.74 -0.11 14.93
CA VAL A 170 8.15 -1.41 14.54
C VAL A 170 8.93 -2.02 13.38
N GLY A 171 9.24 -1.25 12.34
CA GLY A 171 10.07 -1.72 11.21
C GLY A 171 11.50 -2.07 11.63
N GLU A 172 12.16 -1.17 12.37
CA GLU A 172 13.52 -1.37 12.86
C GLU A 172 13.67 -2.62 13.72
N GLN A 173 12.65 -2.95 14.52
CA GLN A 173 12.68 -4.08 15.42
C GLN A 173 12.28 -5.39 14.74
N ALA A 174 11.35 -5.32 13.80
CA ALA A 174 10.84 -6.50 13.12
C ALA A 174 11.77 -7.02 12.03
N TYR A 175 12.49 -6.15 11.31
CA TYR A 175 13.39 -6.57 10.24
C TYR A 175 14.86 -6.60 10.68
N ASP A 176 15.59 -7.61 10.27
CA ASP A 176 17.05 -7.64 10.28
C ASP A 176 17.62 -7.16 8.95
N ASN A 177 16.94 -7.46 7.85
CA ASN A 177 17.34 -7.03 6.52
C ASN A 177 17.22 -5.49 6.38
N PRO A 178 18.31 -4.78 6.05
CA PRO A 178 18.30 -3.32 5.96
C PRO A 178 17.34 -2.76 4.92
N ALA A 179 16.95 -3.52 3.90
CA ALA A 179 16.05 -3.08 2.84
C ALA A 179 14.66 -2.63 3.35
N TYR A 180 14.13 -3.30 4.37
CA TYR A 180 12.83 -2.95 4.95
C TYR A 180 12.90 -2.39 6.38
N LYS A 181 14.10 -2.24 6.92
CA LYS A 181 14.32 -1.82 8.30
C LYS A 181 14.11 -0.32 8.54
N HIS A 182 14.23 0.50 7.52
CA HIS A 182 14.12 1.96 7.62
C HIS A 182 12.81 2.50 7.02
N SER A 183 12.43 3.71 7.41
CA SER A 183 11.26 4.39 6.85
C SER A 183 11.51 4.89 5.43
N VAL A 184 10.44 4.98 4.64
CA VAL A 184 10.49 5.47 3.25
C VAL A 184 10.95 6.92 3.16
N ILE A 185 10.57 7.74 4.15
CA ILE A 185 10.96 9.16 4.17
C ILE A 185 12.44 9.37 4.53
N GLY A 186 13.10 8.34 5.07
CA GLY A 186 14.51 8.37 5.42
C GLY A 186 14.85 9.19 6.67
N SER A 187 16.14 9.30 6.99
CA SER A 187 16.63 10.09 8.12
C SER A 187 16.97 11.53 7.73
N MET A 188 16.89 12.46 8.69
CA MET A 188 17.29 13.85 8.47
C MET A 188 18.77 13.96 8.10
N GLU A 189 19.62 13.09 8.65
CA GLU A 189 21.05 13.03 8.37
C GLU A 189 21.31 12.63 6.93
N ASP A 190 20.69 11.53 6.46
CA ASP A 190 20.87 11.03 5.11
C ASP A 190 20.33 12.00 4.05
N LEU A 191 19.16 12.61 4.31
CA LEU A 191 18.60 13.65 3.46
C LEU A 191 19.53 14.87 3.34
N SER A 192 20.13 15.30 4.47
CA SER A 192 21.07 16.42 4.49
C SER A 192 22.36 16.12 3.72
N ALA A 193 22.77 14.86 3.69
CA ALA A 193 23.98 14.40 3.01
C ALA A 193 23.79 14.18 1.49
N ALA A 194 22.54 14.30 0.99
CA ALA A 194 22.25 14.09 -0.44
C ALA A 194 22.96 15.11 -1.33
N SER A 195 23.70 14.65 -2.34
CA SER A 195 24.39 15.48 -3.34
C SER A 195 23.68 15.42 -4.70
N VAL A 196 24.00 16.40 -5.58
CA VAL A 196 23.51 16.42 -6.97
C VAL A 196 23.96 15.15 -7.72
N ASP A 197 25.19 14.71 -7.49
CA ASP A 197 25.74 13.50 -8.12
C ASP A 197 25.02 12.22 -7.65
N ASP A 198 24.67 12.14 -6.37
CA ASP A 198 23.87 11.02 -5.84
C ASP A 198 22.51 10.95 -6.53
N VAL A 199 21.82 12.10 -6.66
CA VAL A 199 20.51 12.18 -7.32
C VAL A 199 20.61 11.87 -8.81
N ALA A 200 21.61 12.40 -9.51
CA ALA A 200 21.83 12.11 -10.93
C ALA A 200 22.14 10.63 -11.16
N THR A 201 22.92 10.02 -10.27
CA THR A 201 23.24 8.58 -10.32
C THR A 201 21.98 7.74 -10.08
N PHE A 202 21.12 8.14 -9.14
CA PHE A 202 19.87 7.46 -8.82
C PHE A 202 18.90 7.50 -10.01
N PHE A 203 18.75 8.67 -10.66
CA PHE A 203 17.98 8.82 -11.89
C PHE A 203 18.44 7.85 -12.97
N LYS A 204 19.73 7.95 -13.33
CA LYS A 204 20.33 7.13 -14.38
C LYS A 204 20.20 5.62 -14.10
N THR A 205 20.21 5.24 -12.82
CA THR A 205 20.16 3.82 -12.44
C THR A 205 18.73 3.26 -12.53
N TYR A 206 17.74 4.00 -12.06
CA TYR A 206 16.43 3.44 -11.80
C TYR A 206 15.30 3.99 -12.69
N TYR A 207 15.44 5.22 -13.21
CA TYR A 207 14.38 5.88 -13.99
C TYR A 207 14.61 5.67 -15.49
N ALA A 208 14.38 4.45 -15.92
CA ALA A 208 14.56 4.03 -17.29
C ALA A 208 13.35 3.22 -17.78
N PRO A 209 13.06 3.23 -19.11
CA PRO A 209 11.90 2.54 -19.64
C PRO A 209 11.90 1.04 -19.32
N ASN A 210 13.05 0.39 -19.34
CA ASN A 210 13.16 -1.04 -19.03
C ASN A 210 13.08 -1.36 -17.52
N ASN A 211 12.90 -0.36 -16.66
CA ASN A 211 12.68 -0.49 -15.22
C ASN A 211 11.31 0.07 -14.80
N ALA A 212 10.39 0.26 -15.74
CA ALA A 212 9.08 0.85 -15.52
C ALA A 212 7.97 0.05 -16.21
N VAL A 213 6.76 0.21 -15.68
CA VAL A 213 5.51 -0.21 -16.30
C VAL A 213 4.65 1.04 -16.51
N LEU A 214 4.21 1.28 -17.74
CA LEU A 214 3.22 2.30 -18.08
C LEU A 214 1.87 1.65 -18.21
N SER A 215 0.91 2.06 -17.40
CA SER A 215 -0.47 1.56 -17.44
C SER A 215 -1.43 2.69 -17.79
N LEU A 216 -2.35 2.46 -18.72
CA LEU A 216 -3.32 3.44 -19.19
C LEU A 216 -4.72 2.81 -19.23
N VAL A 217 -5.69 3.46 -18.59
CA VAL A 217 -7.08 3.00 -18.53
C VAL A 217 -8.03 4.15 -18.80
N GLY A 218 -8.98 4.00 -19.70
CA GLY A 218 -10.01 5.02 -19.95
C GLY A 218 -10.44 5.14 -21.39
N ASP A 219 -10.95 6.32 -21.74
CA ASP A 219 -11.56 6.63 -23.03
C ASP A 219 -10.50 6.99 -24.07
N PHE A 220 -10.07 6.00 -24.83
CA PHE A 220 -9.14 6.13 -25.96
C PHE A 220 -9.26 4.94 -26.92
N ASP A 221 -8.71 5.09 -28.13
CA ASP A 221 -8.52 3.99 -29.08
C ASP A 221 -7.14 3.36 -28.87
N THR A 222 -7.08 2.08 -28.56
CA THR A 222 -5.84 1.36 -28.26
C THR A 222 -4.79 1.48 -29.36
N LYS A 223 -5.19 1.33 -30.63
CA LYS A 223 -4.24 1.35 -31.75
C LYS A 223 -3.58 2.73 -31.93
N LYS A 224 -4.37 3.79 -31.85
CA LYS A 224 -3.87 5.17 -31.93
C LYS A 224 -2.98 5.48 -30.72
N THR A 225 -3.42 5.10 -29.54
CA THR A 225 -2.68 5.29 -28.29
C THR A 225 -1.34 4.59 -28.31
N MET A 226 -1.27 3.33 -28.76
CA MET A 226 0.00 2.61 -28.91
C MET A 226 0.96 3.30 -29.89
N THR A 227 0.44 3.93 -30.96
CA THR A 227 1.27 4.72 -31.88
C THR A 227 1.84 5.97 -31.18
N LEU A 228 1.06 6.65 -30.35
CA LEU A 228 1.51 7.79 -29.56
C LEU A 228 2.53 7.36 -28.50
N ILE A 229 2.28 6.26 -27.80
CA ILE A 229 3.23 5.72 -26.83
C ILE A 229 4.58 5.38 -27.48
N GLU A 230 4.57 4.73 -28.64
CA GLU A 230 5.82 4.44 -29.38
C GLU A 230 6.52 5.74 -29.81
N LYS A 231 5.77 6.76 -30.26
CA LYS A 231 6.30 8.08 -30.64
C LYS A 231 7.03 8.73 -29.45
N TYR A 232 6.42 8.77 -28.27
CA TYR A 232 6.95 9.48 -27.10
C TYR A 232 7.99 8.66 -26.32
N PHE A 233 7.73 7.40 -26.07
CA PHE A 233 8.57 6.58 -25.21
C PHE A 233 9.56 5.70 -25.97
N GLY A 234 9.27 5.34 -27.22
CA GLY A 234 10.07 4.38 -27.99
C GLY A 234 11.50 4.80 -28.25
N THR A 235 11.77 6.12 -28.26
CA THR A 235 13.10 6.71 -28.47
C THR A 235 13.94 6.84 -27.19
N ILE A 236 13.33 6.66 -26.01
CA ILE A 236 14.05 6.76 -24.74
C ILE A 236 14.97 5.54 -24.60
N ALA A 237 16.25 5.81 -24.37
CA ALA A 237 17.25 4.76 -24.29
C ALA A 237 17.05 3.87 -23.05
N ARG A 238 17.15 2.55 -23.24
CA ARG A 238 17.21 1.62 -22.12
C ARG A 238 18.53 1.79 -21.36
N GLN A 239 18.50 1.48 -20.06
CA GLN A 239 19.68 1.45 -19.21
C GLN A 239 20.03 0.01 -18.79
N PRO A 240 21.24 -0.25 -18.30
CA PRO A 240 21.54 -1.51 -17.64
C PRO A 240 20.55 -1.79 -16.51
N GLN A 241 20.11 -3.04 -16.35
CA GLN A 241 19.21 -3.41 -15.26
C GLN A 241 19.90 -3.16 -13.90
N PRO A 242 19.25 -2.44 -12.97
CA PRO A 242 19.80 -2.24 -11.64
C PRO A 242 19.93 -3.57 -10.90
N LYS A 243 21.03 -3.70 -10.13
CA LYS A 243 21.17 -4.83 -9.22
C LYS A 243 20.14 -4.72 -8.11
N ARG A 244 19.32 -5.74 -7.97
CA ARG A 244 18.30 -5.79 -6.91
C ARG A 244 18.90 -6.12 -5.55
N PRO A 245 18.37 -5.54 -4.47
CA PRO A 245 18.75 -5.95 -3.12
C PRO A 245 18.28 -7.39 -2.88
N ASP A 246 19.02 -8.11 -2.04
CA ASP A 246 18.52 -9.34 -1.43
C ASP A 246 17.48 -8.96 -0.35
N LEU A 247 16.25 -9.41 -0.53
CA LEU A 247 15.15 -9.15 0.39
C LEU A 247 14.93 -10.29 1.39
N THR A 248 15.81 -11.29 1.42
CA THR A 248 15.68 -12.43 2.33
C THR A 248 15.73 -11.95 3.78
N GLU A 249 14.71 -12.28 4.55
CA GLU A 249 14.66 -12.01 5.98
C GLU A 249 15.01 -13.29 6.75
N PRO A 250 16.01 -13.27 7.64
CA PRO A 250 16.35 -14.43 8.44
C PRO A 250 15.22 -14.77 9.43
N PRO A 251 14.98 -16.07 9.71
CA PRO A 251 13.99 -16.45 10.69
C PRO A 251 14.32 -15.92 12.09
N HIS A 252 13.34 -15.34 12.74
CA HIS A 252 13.49 -14.95 14.14
C HIS A 252 13.50 -16.18 15.05
N THR A 253 14.38 -16.16 16.05
CA THR A 253 14.54 -17.24 17.01
C THR A 253 13.99 -16.92 18.40
N ALA A 254 13.63 -15.66 18.65
CA ALA A 254 13.08 -15.18 19.90
C ALA A 254 12.23 -13.93 19.71
N GLU A 255 11.24 -13.74 20.59
CA GLU A 255 10.45 -12.53 20.67
C GLU A 255 11.34 -11.30 20.91
N ARG A 256 11.03 -10.21 20.21
CA ARG A 256 11.70 -8.92 20.36
C ARG A 256 10.76 -7.92 21.02
N ARG A 257 11.25 -7.18 22.01
CA ARG A 257 10.42 -6.21 22.77
C ARG A 257 11.15 -4.89 22.94
N SER A 258 10.41 -3.81 22.82
CA SER A 258 10.88 -2.49 23.25
C SER A 258 9.72 -1.65 23.78
N THR A 259 10.09 -0.69 24.66
CA THR A 259 9.19 0.37 25.09
C THR A 259 9.81 1.69 24.69
N ILE A 260 9.01 2.58 24.14
CA ILE A 260 9.43 3.94 23.78
C ILE A 260 8.54 4.96 24.49
N ASP A 261 9.13 6.05 24.92
CA ASP A 261 8.40 7.20 25.44
C ASP A 261 8.12 8.17 24.29
N ASP A 262 6.85 8.52 24.09
CA ASP A 262 6.45 9.51 23.11
C ASP A 262 5.81 10.72 23.80
N PRO A 263 6.50 11.87 23.81
CA PRO A 263 6.00 13.07 24.49
C PRO A 263 4.75 13.67 23.84
N LEU A 264 4.41 13.26 22.63
CA LEU A 264 3.23 13.72 21.90
C LEU A 264 2.03 12.78 22.08
N ALA A 265 2.27 11.53 22.48
CA ALA A 265 1.18 10.56 22.70
C ALA A 265 0.33 10.96 23.90
N ARG A 266 -0.98 10.78 23.77
CA ARG A 266 -1.94 11.00 24.88
C ARG A 266 -2.35 9.70 25.56
N LEU A 267 -2.29 8.59 24.85
CA LEU A 267 -2.63 7.25 25.33
C LEU A 267 -1.46 6.32 25.00
N ALA A 268 -1.29 5.27 25.78
CA ALA A 268 -0.34 4.23 25.41
C ALA A 268 -0.84 3.48 24.17
N GLN A 269 0.09 2.92 23.40
CA GLN A 269 -0.20 2.09 22.24
C GLN A 269 0.63 0.81 22.31
N VAL A 270 0.03 -0.30 21.90
CA VAL A 270 0.70 -1.59 21.76
C VAL A 270 0.65 -2.00 20.29
N ASP A 271 1.84 -2.24 19.72
CA ASP A 271 2.02 -2.71 18.34
C ASP A 271 2.72 -4.07 18.38
N ILE A 272 2.10 -5.05 17.70
CA ILE A 272 2.62 -6.40 17.58
C ILE A 272 2.82 -6.68 16.09
N ALA A 273 4.02 -7.09 15.69
CA ALA A 273 4.35 -7.36 14.30
C ALA A 273 4.95 -8.76 14.15
N TYR A 274 4.66 -9.39 13.00
CA TYR A 274 5.17 -10.70 12.62
C TYR A 274 5.65 -10.65 11.18
N ILE A 275 6.83 -11.23 10.90
CA ILE A 275 7.31 -11.37 9.53
C ILE A 275 6.41 -12.38 8.79
N THR A 276 6.01 -12.01 7.58
CA THR A 276 5.12 -12.79 6.72
C THR A 276 5.75 -13.06 5.35
N PRO A 277 5.22 -14.00 4.56
CA PRO A 277 5.71 -14.20 3.21
C PRO A 277 5.41 -13.00 2.33
N GLN A 278 6.09 -12.94 1.19
CA GLN A 278 5.84 -11.94 0.15
C GLN A 278 4.39 -11.97 -0.34
N ALA A 279 3.88 -10.83 -0.75
CA ALA A 279 2.58 -10.72 -1.38
C ALA A 279 2.48 -11.58 -2.66
N GLY A 280 1.26 -12.02 -2.98
CA GLY A 280 1.00 -12.92 -4.12
C GLY A 280 1.27 -14.40 -3.83
N SER A 281 1.80 -14.76 -2.67
CA SER A 281 1.84 -16.16 -2.25
C SER A 281 0.48 -16.62 -1.68
N PRO A 282 0.11 -17.91 -1.79
CA PRO A 282 -1.15 -18.40 -1.22
C PRO A 282 -1.27 -18.18 0.29
N ASP A 283 -0.17 -18.20 1.03
CA ASP A 283 -0.14 -17.94 2.47
C ASP A 283 -0.38 -16.47 2.78
N PHE A 284 0.04 -15.56 1.89
CA PHE A 284 -0.20 -14.12 2.05
C PHE A 284 -1.69 -13.78 1.98
N ASP A 285 -2.40 -14.27 0.95
CA ASP A 285 -3.85 -14.03 0.81
C ASP A 285 -4.64 -14.62 2.01
N ALA A 286 -4.19 -15.75 2.55
CA ALA A 286 -4.80 -16.32 3.75
C ALA A 286 -4.53 -15.47 5.01
N LEU A 287 -3.38 -14.80 5.11
CA LEU A 287 -3.08 -13.85 6.19
C LEU A 287 -3.89 -12.57 6.06
N ASP A 288 -4.24 -12.13 4.84
CA ASP A 288 -5.23 -11.05 4.66
C ASP A 288 -6.56 -11.42 5.29
N VAL A 289 -7.04 -12.66 5.04
CA VAL A 289 -8.27 -13.16 5.67
C VAL A 289 -8.16 -13.22 7.19
N VAL A 290 -7.00 -13.63 7.75
CA VAL A 290 -6.73 -13.53 9.21
C VAL A 290 -6.92 -12.08 9.70
N SER A 291 -6.37 -11.11 9.00
CA SER A 291 -6.48 -9.69 9.38
C SER A 291 -7.93 -9.22 9.37
N TRP A 292 -8.73 -9.68 8.41
CA TRP A 292 -10.14 -9.30 8.30
C TRP A 292 -11.01 -9.95 9.38
N VAL A 293 -10.75 -11.20 9.73
CA VAL A 293 -11.40 -11.87 10.88
C VAL A 293 -11.10 -11.11 12.17
N LEU A 294 -9.83 -10.72 12.36
CA LEU A 294 -9.41 -9.99 13.55
C LEU A 294 -9.98 -8.56 13.62
N SER A 295 -9.95 -7.78 12.54
CA SER A 295 -10.20 -6.34 12.67
C SER A 295 -11.15 -5.70 11.66
N ASN A 296 -11.68 -6.43 10.65
CA ASN A 296 -12.53 -5.78 9.66
C ASN A 296 -13.95 -5.51 10.17
N GLY A 297 -14.23 -4.24 10.43
CA GLY A 297 -15.55 -3.75 10.84
C GLY A 297 -15.94 -4.07 12.28
N ARG A 298 -17.10 -3.55 12.68
CA ARG A 298 -17.54 -3.59 14.08
C ARG A 298 -17.78 -4.99 14.67
N SER A 299 -18.06 -5.99 13.85
CA SER A 299 -18.28 -7.38 14.27
C SER A 299 -17.02 -8.23 14.28
N SER A 300 -15.84 -7.64 14.04
CA SER A 300 -14.56 -8.34 14.10
C SER A 300 -14.13 -8.63 15.54
N ARG A 301 -13.30 -9.64 15.73
CA ARG A 301 -12.94 -10.15 17.07
C ARG A 301 -12.29 -9.07 17.94
N LEU A 302 -11.30 -8.34 17.45
CA LEU A 302 -10.63 -7.28 18.21
C LEU A 302 -11.60 -6.16 18.59
N ASN A 303 -12.48 -5.77 17.66
CA ASN A 303 -13.46 -4.72 17.95
C ASN A 303 -14.49 -5.17 19.01
N GLN A 304 -15.01 -6.40 18.90
CA GLN A 304 -15.98 -6.91 19.87
C GLN A 304 -15.33 -7.12 21.24
N VAL A 305 -14.23 -7.87 21.31
CA VAL A 305 -13.67 -8.31 22.58
C VAL A 305 -12.83 -7.23 23.24
N VAL A 306 -11.87 -6.63 22.52
CA VAL A 306 -10.89 -5.73 23.13
C VAL A 306 -11.47 -4.32 23.32
N VAL A 307 -12.24 -3.83 22.31
CA VAL A 307 -12.77 -2.47 22.37
C VAL A 307 -14.11 -2.41 23.09
N ARG A 308 -15.10 -3.25 22.73
CA ARG A 308 -16.47 -3.10 23.22
C ARG A 308 -16.73 -3.84 24.54
N GLU A 309 -16.37 -5.12 24.64
CA GLU A 309 -16.69 -5.95 25.82
C GLU A 309 -15.74 -5.64 26.98
N LYS A 310 -14.43 -5.80 26.79
CA LYS A 310 -13.42 -5.56 27.83
C LYS A 310 -13.08 -4.09 28.02
N GLN A 311 -13.39 -3.24 27.05
CA GLN A 311 -13.09 -1.79 27.08
C GLN A 311 -11.63 -1.49 27.42
N LEU A 312 -10.72 -2.33 26.91
CA LEU A 312 -9.28 -2.19 27.15
C LEU A 312 -8.63 -1.21 26.19
N ALA A 313 -9.17 -1.05 24.99
CA ALA A 313 -8.66 -0.16 23.97
C ALA A 313 -9.76 0.73 23.39
N VAL A 314 -9.39 1.92 22.92
CA VAL A 314 -10.27 2.83 22.18
C VAL A 314 -10.33 2.45 20.69
N PHE A 315 -9.29 1.77 20.21
CA PHE A 315 -9.13 1.32 18.84
C PHE A 315 -8.25 0.06 18.82
N ALA A 316 -8.58 -0.88 17.94
CA ALA A 316 -7.72 -2.02 17.63
C ALA A 316 -7.84 -2.39 16.15
N SER A 317 -6.73 -2.73 15.52
CA SER A 317 -6.63 -3.08 14.11
C SER A 317 -5.67 -4.23 13.87
N ALA A 318 -5.83 -4.92 12.74
CA ALA A 318 -4.86 -5.84 12.17
C ALA A 318 -4.75 -5.59 10.67
N GLY A 319 -3.56 -5.79 10.10
CA GLY A 319 -3.30 -5.59 8.68
C GLY A 319 -2.10 -6.40 8.19
N ASN A 320 -2.09 -6.67 6.89
CA ASN A 320 -1.03 -7.40 6.19
C ASN A 320 -0.73 -6.72 4.84
N PRO A 321 -0.03 -5.57 4.83
CA PRO A 321 0.20 -4.80 3.61
C PRO A 321 1.08 -5.54 2.61
N ASP A 322 0.74 -5.40 1.32
CA ASP A 322 1.48 -5.99 0.20
C ASP A 322 2.94 -5.52 0.19
N LYS A 323 3.88 -6.47 0.08
CA LYS A 323 5.31 -6.22 -0.14
C LYS A 323 5.88 -7.24 -1.14
N ARG A 324 6.85 -6.81 -1.95
CA ARG A 324 7.56 -7.67 -2.89
C ARG A 324 8.43 -8.71 -2.19
N GLY A 325 9.02 -8.35 -1.07
CA GLY A 325 9.73 -9.23 -0.16
C GLY A 325 8.89 -9.61 1.06
N PRO A 326 9.53 -10.12 2.13
CA PRO A 326 8.84 -10.46 3.37
C PRO A 326 8.06 -9.27 3.93
N GLY A 327 6.77 -9.48 4.20
CA GLY A 327 5.85 -8.49 4.74
C GLY A 327 5.83 -8.44 6.26
N LEU A 328 4.96 -7.58 6.80
CA LEU A 328 4.64 -7.53 8.22
C LEU A 328 3.13 -7.67 8.42
N PHE A 329 2.72 -8.72 9.13
CA PHE A 329 1.40 -8.76 9.74
C PHE A 329 1.46 -7.95 11.02
N GLN A 330 0.66 -6.89 11.12
CA GLN A 330 0.65 -5.99 12.26
C GLN A 330 -0.68 -6.04 12.99
N VAL A 331 -0.63 -5.99 14.32
CA VAL A 331 -1.80 -5.81 15.19
C VAL A 331 -1.49 -4.65 16.12
N SER A 332 -2.32 -3.63 16.10
CA SER A 332 -2.13 -2.41 16.87
C SER A 332 -3.37 -2.11 17.71
N ALA A 333 -3.16 -1.61 18.93
CA ALA A 333 -4.25 -1.14 19.77
C ALA A 333 -3.84 0.07 20.58
N GLN A 334 -4.71 1.08 20.62
CA GLN A 334 -4.55 2.24 21.48
C GLN A 334 -5.27 2.02 22.79
N VAL A 335 -4.53 2.04 23.89
CA VAL A 335 -4.99 1.68 25.24
C VAL A 335 -6.04 2.68 25.73
N ALA A 336 -7.14 2.21 26.29
CA ALA A 336 -8.16 3.08 26.84
C ALA A 336 -7.66 3.81 28.12
N PRO A 337 -8.17 5.01 28.43
CA PRO A 337 -7.75 5.76 29.61
C PRO A 337 -7.85 4.92 30.88
N GLY A 338 -6.79 4.92 31.68
CA GLY A 338 -6.73 4.19 32.96
C GLY A 338 -6.53 2.67 32.85
N LYS A 339 -6.37 2.14 31.63
CA LYS A 339 -6.07 0.72 31.41
C LYS A 339 -4.57 0.48 31.30
N ASN A 340 -4.15 -0.76 31.56
CA ASN A 340 -2.76 -1.16 31.50
C ASN A 340 -2.42 -1.70 30.08
N PRO A 341 -1.35 -1.24 29.42
CA PRO A 341 -0.89 -1.77 28.13
C PRO A 341 -0.68 -3.29 28.14
N ALA A 342 -0.21 -3.87 29.26
CA ALA A 342 -0.01 -5.32 29.36
C ALA A 342 -1.33 -6.11 29.27
N ASP A 343 -2.43 -5.56 29.79
CA ASP A 343 -3.75 -6.20 29.70
C ASP A 343 -4.29 -6.14 28.25
N VAL A 344 -4.00 -5.03 27.55
CA VAL A 344 -4.31 -4.87 26.12
C VAL A 344 -3.54 -5.87 25.30
N GLU A 345 -2.21 -5.96 25.49
CA GLU A 345 -1.36 -6.92 24.81
C GLU A 345 -1.86 -8.34 25.03
N ALA A 346 -2.12 -8.73 26.27
CA ALA A 346 -2.64 -10.06 26.60
C ALA A 346 -3.97 -10.35 25.87
N ALA A 347 -4.87 -9.36 25.78
CA ALA A 347 -6.15 -9.52 25.08
C ALA A 347 -5.98 -9.64 23.56
N LEU A 348 -5.03 -8.90 22.94
CA LEU A 348 -4.73 -9.02 21.52
C LEU A 348 -4.16 -10.41 21.21
N LEU A 349 -3.21 -10.89 22.03
CA LEU A 349 -2.61 -12.22 21.88
C LEU A 349 -3.60 -13.34 22.09
N ASP A 350 -4.53 -13.19 23.04
CA ASP A 350 -5.62 -14.16 23.28
C ASP A 350 -6.51 -14.32 22.04
N GLU A 351 -6.87 -13.21 21.38
CA GLU A 351 -7.66 -13.28 20.14
C GLU A 351 -6.88 -13.90 18.97
N ILE A 352 -5.57 -13.64 18.86
CA ILE A 352 -4.70 -14.33 17.90
C ILE A 352 -4.66 -15.83 18.19
N GLU A 353 -4.49 -16.25 19.45
CA GLU A 353 -4.49 -17.67 19.83
C GLU A 353 -5.85 -18.34 19.57
N LYS A 354 -6.97 -17.61 19.74
CA LYS A 354 -8.30 -18.12 19.36
C LYS A 354 -8.46 -18.31 17.85
N VAL A 355 -7.85 -17.45 17.04
CA VAL A 355 -7.81 -17.66 15.56
C VAL A 355 -6.99 -18.91 15.24
N LYS A 356 -5.87 -19.15 15.92
CA LYS A 356 -5.02 -20.33 15.72
C LYS A 356 -5.70 -21.63 16.12
N ASN A 357 -6.34 -21.68 17.28
CA ASN A 357 -6.73 -22.90 17.98
C ASN A 357 -8.22 -23.06 18.28
N GLY A 358 -8.98 -21.97 18.24
CA GLY A 358 -10.42 -21.95 18.48
C GLY A 358 -11.24 -22.11 17.19
N PRO A 359 -12.58 -22.15 17.30
CA PRO A 359 -13.44 -22.21 16.14
C PRO A 359 -13.38 -20.88 15.36
N ILE A 360 -13.34 -20.99 14.03
CA ILE A 360 -13.63 -19.91 13.11
C ILE A 360 -15.02 -20.21 12.53
N HIS A 361 -15.96 -19.30 12.74
CA HIS A 361 -17.33 -19.51 12.31
C HIS A 361 -17.49 -19.23 10.82
N ASP A 362 -18.41 -19.94 10.17
CA ASP A 362 -18.65 -19.79 8.73
C ASP A 362 -18.96 -18.34 8.33
N TRP A 363 -19.71 -17.61 9.16
CA TRP A 363 -20.04 -16.20 8.90
C TRP A 363 -18.81 -15.28 8.95
N GLU A 364 -17.73 -15.62 9.68
CA GLU A 364 -16.49 -14.85 9.71
C GLU A 364 -15.73 -14.97 8.38
N ILE A 365 -15.70 -16.19 7.84
CA ILE A 365 -15.11 -16.48 6.52
C ILE A 365 -15.94 -15.85 5.41
N GLU A 366 -17.26 -16.03 5.42
CA GLU A 366 -18.16 -15.41 4.45
C GLU A 366 -18.03 -13.88 4.46
N LYS A 367 -17.98 -13.26 5.63
CA LYS A 367 -17.76 -11.83 5.76
C LYS A 367 -16.41 -11.40 5.19
N ALA A 368 -15.33 -12.16 5.44
CA ALA A 368 -14.01 -11.88 4.91
C ALA A 368 -13.99 -12.01 3.38
N HIS A 369 -14.57 -13.05 2.81
CA HIS A 369 -14.76 -13.23 1.38
C HIS A 369 -15.49 -12.04 0.75
N ASN A 370 -16.65 -11.69 1.29
CA ASN A 370 -17.46 -10.56 0.82
C ASN A 370 -16.70 -9.23 0.91
N ASN A 371 -15.85 -9.06 1.93
CA ASN A 371 -14.98 -7.89 2.03
C ASN A 371 -13.93 -7.86 0.92
N GLY A 372 -13.26 -8.97 0.63
CA GLY A 372 -12.29 -9.07 -0.46
C GLY A 372 -12.90 -8.74 -1.82
N VAL A 373 -14.05 -9.37 -2.13
CA VAL A 373 -14.80 -9.11 -3.36
C VAL A 373 -15.24 -7.65 -3.47
N ARG A 374 -15.83 -7.10 -2.40
CA ARG A 374 -16.28 -5.71 -2.35
C ARG A 374 -15.14 -4.72 -2.56
N THR A 375 -14.00 -4.95 -1.91
CA THR A 375 -12.84 -4.06 -2.00
C THR A 375 -12.27 -4.08 -3.41
N GLN A 376 -12.13 -5.26 -4.02
CA GLN A 376 -11.68 -5.38 -5.40
C GLN A 376 -12.68 -4.75 -6.37
N ALA A 377 -13.97 -5.03 -6.24
CA ALA A 377 -14.99 -4.44 -7.09
C ALA A 377 -14.99 -2.91 -7.01
N ALA A 378 -14.87 -2.33 -5.80
CA ALA A 378 -14.79 -0.88 -5.62
C ALA A 378 -13.54 -0.29 -6.29
N ALA A 379 -12.38 -0.93 -6.19
CA ALA A 379 -11.16 -0.50 -6.86
C ALA A 379 -11.33 -0.51 -8.39
N LEU A 380 -12.00 -1.52 -8.94
CA LEU A 380 -12.21 -1.66 -10.38
C LEU A 380 -13.21 -0.66 -10.98
N THR A 381 -13.96 0.09 -10.19
CA THR A 381 -14.82 1.19 -10.69
C THR A 381 -14.03 2.43 -11.10
N SER A 382 -12.82 2.61 -10.58
CA SER A 382 -11.95 3.75 -10.87
C SER A 382 -10.95 3.42 -11.96
N THR A 383 -10.89 4.25 -13.03
CA THR A 383 -9.85 4.13 -14.08
C THR A 383 -8.45 4.24 -13.49
N LEU A 384 -8.26 5.15 -12.51
CA LEU A 384 -7.00 5.33 -11.82
C LEU A 384 -6.58 4.07 -11.02
N GLN A 385 -7.49 3.52 -10.21
CA GLN A 385 -7.16 2.34 -9.42
C GLN A 385 -6.89 1.11 -10.31
N ARG A 386 -7.59 0.98 -11.43
CA ARG A 386 -7.29 -0.06 -12.43
C ARG A 386 -5.90 0.13 -13.04
N ALA A 387 -5.54 1.36 -13.43
CA ALA A 387 -4.22 1.66 -13.98
C ALA A 387 -3.11 1.33 -12.96
N ILE A 388 -3.28 1.75 -11.70
CA ILE A 388 -2.33 1.45 -10.62
C ILE A 388 -2.21 -0.06 -10.41
N GLN A 389 -3.31 -0.80 -10.25
CA GLN A 389 -3.28 -2.24 -10.01
C GLN A 389 -2.66 -3.02 -11.17
N LEU A 390 -2.98 -2.67 -12.42
CA LEU A 390 -2.36 -3.30 -13.59
C LEU A 390 -0.84 -3.12 -13.58
N GLY A 391 -0.35 -1.91 -13.28
CA GLY A 391 1.07 -1.61 -13.17
C GLY A 391 1.74 -2.35 -12.02
N GLU A 392 1.17 -2.31 -10.83
CA GLU A 392 1.73 -2.97 -9.64
C GLU A 392 1.73 -4.50 -9.78
N TYR A 393 0.65 -5.11 -10.26
CA TYR A 393 0.61 -6.56 -10.47
C TYR A 393 1.57 -7.02 -11.57
N ALA A 394 1.75 -6.21 -12.63
CA ALA A 394 2.76 -6.48 -13.63
C ALA A 394 4.19 -6.37 -13.06
N LEU A 395 4.42 -5.38 -12.17
CA LEU A 395 5.73 -5.13 -11.58
C LEU A 395 6.11 -6.18 -10.53
N TYR A 396 5.19 -6.46 -9.59
CA TYR A 396 5.48 -7.31 -8.43
C TYR A 396 5.39 -8.80 -8.75
N TYR A 397 4.45 -9.19 -9.62
CA TYR A 397 4.08 -10.59 -9.81
C TYR A 397 4.25 -11.05 -11.27
N ASP A 398 4.69 -10.15 -12.16
CA ASP A 398 4.71 -10.37 -13.62
C ASP A 398 3.37 -10.86 -14.19
N ASN A 399 2.27 -10.54 -13.49
CA ASN A 399 0.93 -11.03 -13.80
C ASN A 399 -0.16 -9.95 -13.63
N PRO A 400 -0.35 -9.05 -14.61
CA PRO A 400 -1.39 -8.03 -14.54
C PRO A 400 -2.81 -8.63 -14.48
N ASN A 401 -3.01 -9.88 -14.91
CA ASN A 401 -4.32 -10.53 -14.83
C ASN A 401 -4.80 -10.82 -13.40
N MET A 402 -3.96 -10.61 -12.39
CA MET A 402 -4.41 -10.62 -10.99
C MET A 402 -5.53 -9.61 -10.73
N VAL A 403 -5.64 -8.54 -11.52
CA VAL A 403 -6.78 -7.63 -11.48
C VAL A 403 -8.12 -8.35 -11.61
N ASN A 404 -8.17 -9.45 -12.37
CA ASN A 404 -9.35 -10.27 -12.60
C ASN A 404 -9.49 -11.47 -11.65
N THR A 405 -8.40 -11.92 -11.02
CA THR A 405 -8.39 -13.22 -10.32
C THR A 405 -8.20 -13.11 -8.80
N ARG A 406 -7.69 -12.00 -8.27
CA ARG A 406 -7.36 -11.87 -6.84
C ARG A 406 -8.61 -12.05 -5.94
N ALA A 407 -9.75 -11.45 -6.31
CA ALA A 407 -10.99 -11.63 -5.57
C ALA A 407 -11.43 -13.10 -5.51
N GLN A 408 -11.29 -13.84 -6.60
CA GLN A 408 -11.60 -15.26 -6.66
C GLN A 408 -10.64 -16.11 -5.81
N ASN A 409 -9.38 -15.68 -5.65
CA ASN A 409 -8.45 -16.37 -4.78
C ASN A 409 -8.87 -16.25 -3.31
N TYR A 410 -9.31 -15.09 -2.87
CA TYR A 410 -9.87 -14.92 -1.53
C TYR A 410 -11.05 -15.85 -1.26
N MET A 411 -11.95 -16.05 -2.24
CA MET A 411 -13.11 -16.93 -2.12
C MET A 411 -12.77 -18.42 -1.91
N LYS A 412 -11.52 -18.83 -2.18
CA LYS A 412 -11.04 -20.22 -2.00
C LYS A 412 -10.47 -20.47 -0.61
N ILE A 413 -10.21 -19.42 0.17
CA ILE A 413 -9.55 -19.53 1.48
C ILE A 413 -10.55 -20.07 2.50
N THR A 414 -10.19 -21.14 3.15
CA THR A 414 -11.00 -21.83 4.14
C THR A 414 -10.62 -21.44 5.58
N ALA A 415 -11.48 -21.75 6.55
CA ALA A 415 -11.15 -21.62 7.97
C ALA A 415 -9.88 -22.41 8.34
N ALA A 416 -9.67 -23.57 7.71
CA ALA A 416 -8.46 -24.38 7.91
C ALA A 416 -7.20 -23.68 7.39
N ASP A 417 -7.27 -22.97 6.26
CA ASP A 417 -6.16 -22.18 5.74
C ASP A 417 -5.82 -21.02 6.68
N VAL A 418 -6.83 -20.31 7.16
CA VAL A 418 -6.67 -19.22 8.15
C VAL A 418 -5.97 -19.72 9.40
N GLN A 419 -6.39 -20.87 9.96
CA GLN A 419 -5.73 -21.47 11.12
C GLN A 419 -4.31 -21.92 10.82
N ARG A 420 -4.09 -22.54 9.67
CA ARG A 420 -2.78 -23.02 9.25
C ARG A 420 -1.75 -21.89 9.15
N VAL A 421 -2.10 -20.78 8.47
CA VAL A 421 -1.18 -19.64 8.33
C VAL A 421 -1.00 -18.89 9.65
N ALA A 422 -2.04 -18.74 10.45
CA ALA A 422 -1.93 -18.14 11.77
C ALA A 422 -0.97 -18.94 12.68
N LYS A 423 -1.06 -20.28 12.69
CA LYS A 423 -0.13 -21.15 13.43
C LYS A 423 1.30 -21.05 12.91
N LYS A 424 1.48 -20.95 11.58
CA LYS A 424 2.79 -20.93 10.94
C LYS A 424 3.54 -19.61 11.17
N TYR A 425 2.85 -18.48 11.08
CA TYR A 425 3.49 -17.18 11.07
C TYR A 425 3.32 -16.37 12.35
N LEU A 426 2.20 -16.48 13.06
CA LEU A 426 1.94 -15.69 14.26
C LEU A 426 2.46 -16.41 15.53
N THR A 427 3.75 -16.81 15.50
CA THR A 427 4.40 -17.51 16.60
C THR A 427 5.08 -16.53 17.55
N LYS A 428 5.41 -17.00 18.76
CA LYS A 428 6.10 -16.19 19.77
C LYS A 428 7.50 -15.78 19.28
N GLU A 429 8.22 -16.68 18.64
CA GLU A 429 9.58 -16.47 18.14
C GLU A 429 9.60 -15.38 17.05
N ASN A 430 8.59 -15.38 16.18
CA ASN A 430 8.45 -14.40 15.08
C ASN A 430 7.89 -13.04 15.53
N ARG A 431 7.55 -12.88 16.80
CA ARG A 431 6.84 -11.72 17.33
C ARG A 431 7.77 -10.60 17.71
N SER A 432 7.47 -9.39 17.22
CA SER A 432 8.05 -8.12 17.68
C SER A 432 6.97 -7.28 18.35
N VAL A 433 7.22 -6.81 19.58
CA VAL A 433 6.26 -5.98 20.33
C VAL A 433 6.90 -4.62 20.66
N VAL A 434 6.21 -3.55 20.27
CA VAL A 434 6.58 -2.18 20.62
C VAL A 434 5.46 -1.59 21.48
N THR A 435 5.80 -1.12 22.67
CA THR A 435 4.86 -0.41 23.54
C THR A 435 5.25 1.06 23.58
N THR A 436 4.36 1.93 23.12
CA THR A 436 4.54 3.38 23.19
C THR A 436 3.83 3.91 24.42
N MET A 437 4.59 4.66 25.25
CA MET A 437 4.09 5.24 26.49
C MET A 437 3.91 6.76 26.34
N PRO A 438 2.79 7.32 26.79
CA PRO A 438 2.61 8.77 26.88
C PRO A 438 3.46 9.33 28.04
N PRO A 439 3.68 10.67 28.08
CA PRO A 439 4.32 11.32 29.21
C PRO A 439 3.63 10.97 30.53
N LYS A 440 4.42 10.86 31.57
CA LYS A 440 3.87 10.68 32.93
C LYS A 440 2.97 11.88 33.29
N PRO A 441 1.88 11.68 34.04
CA PRO A 441 1.05 12.78 34.50
C PRO A 441 1.87 13.86 35.21
N GLY A 442 1.69 15.13 34.82
CA GLY A 442 2.44 16.26 35.35
C GLY A 442 3.75 16.61 34.61
N THR A 443 4.14 15.84 33.58
CA THR A 443 5.24 16.22 32.69
C THR A 443 4.78 17.41 31.83
N PRO A 444 5.52 18.56 31.85
CA PRO A 444 5.18 19.66 30.94
C PRO A 444 5.21 19.21 29.50
N ALA A 445 4.18 19.62 28.72
CA ALA A 445 4.20 19.39 27.28
C ALA A 445 5.49 19.96 26.67
N PRO A 446 6.09 19.30 25.66
CA PRO A 446 7.22 19.87 24.94
C PRO A 446 6.78 21.25 24.43
N LYS A 447 7.57 22.28 24.75
CA LYS A 447 7.35 23.60 24.17
C LYS A 447 7.47 23.43 22.64
N GLY A 448 6.35 23.50 21.94
CA GLY A 448 6.36 23.51 20.50
C GLY A 448 7.37 24.54 20.03
N GLY A 449 8.31 24.11 19.20
CA GLY A 449 9.27 25.02 18.60
C GLY A 449 8.50 26.06 17.78
N GLN A 450 8.31 27.23 18.34
CA GLN A 450 8.11 28.44 17.56
C GLN A 450 9.47 28.72 16.89
N GLN A 451 9.57 28.39 15.62
CA GLN A 451 10.47 29.08 14.68
C GLN A 451 9.80 29.06 13.31
#